data_ef52981abf0d121e23a4800342af83a8
#
_entry.id   ef52981abf0d121e23a4800342af83a8
#
_cell.length_a   1.000
_cell.length_b   1.000
_cell.length_c   1.000
_cell.angle_alpha   90.00
_cell.angle_beta   90.00
_cell.angle_gamma   90.00
#
_symmetry.space_group_name_H-M   'P 1'
#
loop_
_entity.id
_entity.type
_entity.pdbx_description
1 polymer ?
#
loop_
_entity_poly.entity_id
_entity_poly.type
_entity_poly.pdbx_seq_one_letter_code
_entity_poly.pdbx_strand_id
1 'polypeptide(L)'
;MNYIQLRKNNLCVENISALKLATKYKTPFYCYSLSQLKDNFNRFNNTFKTIKPIICFSVKSNSNLTLLRELKKIGSGADVVSLGELLKAIKAGMNPKKIVFSGVGK
;
A
#
# COMPACT_ATOMS: atom_id res chain seq x y z
N MET A 1 12.46 10.37 -3.42
CA MET A 1 11.81 10.86 -4.67
C MET A 1 10.42 11.35 -4.32
N ASN A 2 9.96 12.45 -4.88
CA ASN A 2 8.61 12.94 -4.64
C ASN A 2 7.70 12.47 -5.79
N TYR A 3 6.75 11.58 -5.50
CA TYR A 3 5.85 11.00 -6.50
C TYR A 3 4.60 11.84 -6.77
N ILE A 4 4.36 12.87 -5.94
CA ILE A 4 3.29 13.84 -6.15
C ILE A 4 3.95 15.21 -6.27
N GLN A 5 3.89 15.83 -7.44
CA GLN A 5 4.64 17.04 -7.72
C GLN A 5 3.96 17.93 -8.76
N LEU A 6 4.27 19.22 -8.71
CA LEU A 6 3.92 20.15 -9.77
C LEU A 6 4.97 20.09 -10.89
N ARG A 7 4.52 19.83 -12.11
CA ARG A 7 5.34 19.91 -13.34
C ARG A 7 4.69 20.88 -14.29
N LYS A 8 5.39 21.97 -14.64
CA LYS A 8 4.87 23.01 -15.53
C LYS A 8 3.44 23.44 -15.15
N ASN A 9 3.25 23.77 -13.87
CA ASN A 9 1.97 24.17 -13.27
C ASN A 9 0.85 23.08 -13.29
N ASN A 10 1.17 21.83 -13.64
CA ASN A 10 0.23 20.72 -13.55
C ASN A 10 0.58 19.79 -12.38
N LEU A 11 -0.40 19.50 -11.54
CA LEU A 11 -0.25 18.48 -10.51
C LEU A 11 -0.15 17.11 -11.20
N CYS A 12 0.89 16.37 -10.85
CA CYS A 12 1.12 15.02 -11.36
C CYS A 12 1.27 14.03 -10.21
N VAL A 13 0.71 12.84 -10.39
CA VAL A 13 1.00 11.66 -9.58
C VAL A 13 1.88 10.75 -10.42
N GLU A 14 3.10 10.51 -9.98
CA GLU A 14 4.17 9.91 -10.77
C GLU A 14 4.38 10.71 -12.07
N ASN A 15 4.04 10.13 -13.24
CA ASN A 15 4.17 10.79 -14.53
C ASN A 15 2.80 11.14 -15.16
N ILE A 16 1.70 11.00 -14.41
CA ILE A 16 0.35 11.19 -14.92
C ILE A 16 -0.23 12.48 -14.34
N SER A 17 -0.71 13.35 -15.21
CA SER A 17 -1.40 14.58 -14.82
C SER A 17 -2.69 14.27 -14.06
N ALA A 18 -2.89 14.93 -12.92
CA ALA A 18 -4.14 14.83 -12.16
C ALA A 18 -5.37 15.23 -12.98
N LEU A 19 -5.22 16.20 -13.91
CA LEU A 19 -6.29 16.59 -14.82
C LEU A 19 -6.71 15.45 -15.75
N LYS A 20 -5.73 14.69 -16.30
CA LYS A 20 -6.03 13.50 -17.11
C LYS A 20 -6.77 12.44 -16.31
N LEU A 21 -6.35 12.23 -15.05
CA LEU A 21 -7.04 11.29 -14.16
C LEU A 21 -8.47 11.74 -13.87
N ALA A 22 -8.67 13.02 -13.55
CA ALA A 22 -10.00 13.59 -13.31
C ALA A 22 -10.94 13.48 -14.51
N THR A 23 -10.42 13.72 -15.71
CA THR A 23 -11.20 13.58 -16.96
C THR A 23 -11.60 12.13 -17.19
N LYS A 24 -10.68 11.17 -16.96
CA LYS A 24 -10.91 9.75 -17.22
C LYS A 24 -11.84 9.10 -16.18
N TYR A 25 -11.60 9.37 -14.91
CA TYR A 25 -12.29 8.66 -13.82
C TYR A 25 -13.37 9.50 -13.14
N LYS A 26 -13.46 10.78 -13.51
CA LYS A 26 -14.32 11.81 -12.88
C LYS A 26 -13.97 12.00 -11.39
N THR A 27 -14.43 13.09 -10.82
CA THR A 27 -14.20 13.44 -9.41
C THR A 27 -15.48 13.24 -8.60
N PRO A 28 -15.39 12.96 -7.29
CA PRO A 28 -14.16 12.77 -6.50
C PRO A 28 -13.61 11.35 -6.60
N PHE A 29 -12.29 11.18 -6.42
CA PHE A 29 -11.64 9.86 -6.31
C PHE A 29 -10.35 9.94 -5.48
N TYR A 30 -9.90 8.81 -4.93
CA TYR A 30 -8.57 8.68 -4.33
C TYR A 30 -7.58 8.19 -5.37
N CYS A 31 -6.37 8.75 -5.33
CA CYS A 31 -5.26 8.35 -6.19
C CYS A 31 -4.04 8.01 -5.34
N TYR A 32 -3.49 6.83 -5.54
CA TYR A 32 -2.33 6.34 -4.81
C TYR A 32 -1.17 6.06 -5.76
N SER A 33 0.05 6.43 -5.36
CA SER A 33 1.28 6.04 -6.07
C SER A 33 1.76 4.70 -5.55
N LEU A 34 1.78 3.69 -6.40
CA LEU A 34 2.36 2.38 -6.06
C LEU A 34 3.87 2.45 -5.93
N SER A 35 4.52 3.30 -6.70
CA SER A 35 5.97 3.51 -6.58
C SER A 35 6.35 4.09 -5.22
N GLN A 36 5.60 5.08 -4.74
CA GLN A 36 5.81 5.63 -3.39
C GLN A 36 5.59 4.59 -2.30
N LEU A 37 4.53 3.78 -2.43
CA LEU A 37 4.25 2.71 -1.48
C LEU A 37 5.42 1.72 -1.39
N LYS A 38 5.92 1.28 -2.54
CA LYS A 38 7.06 0.36 -2.63
C LYS A 38 8.34 0.97 -2.06
N ASP A 39 8.61 2.22 -2.39
CA ASP A 39 9.76 2.94 -1.84
C ASP A 39 9.70 3.06 -0.32
N ASN A 40 8.54 3.41 0.23
CA ASN A 40 8.36 3.51 1.67
C ASN A 40 8.63 2.16 2.36
N PHE A 41 8.10 1.07 1.82
CA PHE A 41 8.36 -0.27 2.32
C PHE A 41 9.84 -0.63 2.24
N ASN A 42 10.46 -0.41 1.09
CA ASN A 42 11.87 -0.76 0.87
C ASN A 42 12.80 0.07 1.75
N ARG A 43 12.53 1.35 1.93
CA ARG A 43 13.30 2.21 2.85
C ARG A 43 13.24 1.68 4.27
N PHE A 44 12.04 1.35 4.75
CA PHE A 44 11.86 0.78 6.08
C PHE A 44 12.59 -0.56 6.20
N ASN A 45 12.38 -1.48 5.25
CA ASN A 45 13.02 -2.78 5.23
C ASN A 45 14.56 -2.68 5.22
N ASN A 46 15.11 -1.77 4.43
CA ASN A 46 16.55 -1.57 4.34
C ASN A 46 17.16 -0.98 5.62
N THR A 47 16.42 -0.11 6.30
CA THR A 47 16.87 0.46 7.58
C THR A 47 17.05 -0.62 8.65
N PHE A 48 16.16 -1.60 8.68
CA PHE A 48 16.15 -2.67 9.68
C PHE A 48 16.69 -4.01 9.16
N LYS A 49 17.37 -4.03 8.01
CA LYS A 49 17.82 -5.27 7.34
C LYS A 49 18.67 -6.19 8.21
N THR A 50 19.42 -5.64 9.18
CA THR A 50 20.29 -6.43 10.06
C THR A 50 19.52 -7.36 10.97
N ILE A 51 18.32 -6.98 11.40
CA ILE A 51 17.47 -7.79 12.27
C ILE A 51 16.44 -8.64 11.51
N LYS A 52 16.42 -8.54 10.17
CA LYS A 52 15.52 -9.28 9.27
C LYS A 52 14.05 -9.22 9.71
N PRO A 53 13.44 -8.05 9.82
CA PRO A 53 12.10 -7.90 10.37
C PRO A 53 11.03 -8.51 9.46
N ILE A 54 9.93 -8.93 10.06
CA ILE A 54 8.68 -9.13 9.33
C ILE A 54 7.92 -7.81 9.38
N ILE A 55 7.77 -7.17 8.23
CA ILE A 55 7.05 -5.90 8.12
C ILE A 55 5.61 -6.18 7.72
N CYS A 56 4.67 -5.84 8.59
CA CYS A 56 3.24 -6.05 8.36
C CYS A 56 2.55 -4.72 8.07
N PHE A 57 1.97 -4.61 6.88
CA PHE A 57 1.20 -3.44 6.48
C PHE A 57 -0.14 -3.40 7.23
N SER A 58 -0.47 -2.27 7.82
CA SER A 58 -1.73 -2.06 8.53
C SER A 58 -2.89 -1.93 7.54
N VAL A 59 -3.67 -2.99 7.36
CA VAL A 59 -4.72 -3.10 6.33
C VAL A 59 -5.83 -2.07 6.55
N LYS A 60 -6.11 -1.69 7.80
CA LYS A 60 -7.09 -0.64 8.13
C LYS A 60 -6.81 0.70 7.44
N SER A 61 -5.56 1.02 7.13
CA SER A 61 -5.21 2.27 6.45
C SER A 61 -5.64 2.28 4.98
N ASN A 62 -5.59 1.14 4.31
CA ASN A 62 -6.09 0.96 2.94
C ASN A 62 -6.23 -0.52 2.60
N SER A 63 -7.45 -0.99 2.49
CA SER A 63 -7.76 -2.40 2.21
C SER A 63 -7.96 -2.73 0.72
N ASN A 64 -7.50 -1.87 -0.18
CA ASN A 64 -7.59 -2.12 -1.62
C ASN A 64 -6.78 -3.36 -2.01
N LEU A 65 -7.42 -4.32 -2.67
CA LEU A 65 -6.79 -5.60 -3.02
C LEU A 65 -5.59 -5.46 -3.96
N THR A 66 -5.63 -4.51 -4.89
CA THR A 66 -4.50 -4.26 -5.80
C THR A 66 -3.29 -3.79 -5.03
N LEU A 67 -3.48 -2.87 -4.09
CA LEU A 67 -2.44 -2.36 -3.21
C LEU A 67 -1.85 -3.48 -2.34
N LEU A 68 -2.71 -4.31 -1.72
CA LEU A 68 -2.27 -5.45 -0.91
C LEU A 68 -1.48 -6.48 -1.73
N ARG A 69 -1.90 -6.75 -2.97
CA ARG A 69 -1.15 -7.64 -3.88
C ARG A 69 0.24 -7.10 -4.23
N GLU A 70 0.35 -5.80 -4.45
CA GLU A 70 1.65 -5.17 -4.73
C GLU A 70 2.58 -5.21 -3.50
N LEU A 71 2.04 -4.98 -2.30
CA LEU A 71 2.78 -5.15 -1.04
C LEU A 71 3.24 -6.59 -0.83
N LYS A 72 2.38 -7.57 -1.09
CA LYS A 72 2.73 -8.99 -1.03
C LYS A 72 3.91 -9.32 -1.95
N LYS A 73 3.95 -8.77 -3.16
CA LYS A 73 5.04 -9.03 -4.13
C LYS A 73 6.41 -8.60 -3.61
N ILE A 74 6.46 -7.56 -2.77
CA ILE A 74 7.70 -7.06 -2.17
C ILE A 74 7.98 -7.63 -0.77
N GLY A 75 7.22 -8.64 -0.35
CA GLY A 75 7.48 -9.40 0.87
C GLY A 75 6.77 -8.91 2.13
N SER A 76 5.86 -7.94 2.03
CA SER A 76 5.05 -7.47 3.17
C SER A 76 4.15 -8.57 3.71
N GLY A 77 4.00 -8.57 5.04
CA GLY A 77 2.89 -9.18 5.73
C GLY A 77 1.72 -8.21 5.91
N ALA A 78 0.73 -8.61 6.68
CA ALA A 78 -0.44 -7.81 7.00
C ALA A 78 -0.69 -7.73 8.50
N ASP A 79 -1.04 -6.54 8.98
CA ASP A 79 -1.62 -6.31 10.29
C ASP A 79 -3.12 -6.05 10.10
N VAL A 80 -3.95 -6.95 10.63
CA VAL A 80 -5.40 -6.96 10.44
C VAL A 80 -6.12 -6.78 11.78
N VAL A 81 -7.27 -6.14 11.75
CA VAL A 81 -8.07 -5.84 12.95
C VAL A 81 -9.50 -6.39 12.85
N SER A 82 -9.84 -7.09 11.77
CA SER A 82 -11.16 -7.69 11.55
C SER A 82 -11.09 -8.92 10.67
N LEU A 83 -12.16 -9.74 10.68
CA LEU A 83 -12.31 -10.86 9.76
C LEU A 83 -12.26 -10.39 8.30
N GLY A 84 -12.96 -9.29 7.99
CA GLY A 84 -12.98 -8.74 6.63
C GLY A 84 -11.59 -8.34 6.12
N GLU A 85 -10.76 -7.74 6.96
CA GLU A 85 -9.36 -7.43 6.62
C GLU A 85 -8.52 -8.69 6.45
N LEU A 86 -8.68 -9.69 7.33
CA LEU A 86 -8.02 -10.99 7.20
C LEU A 86 -8.36 -11.66 5.87
N LEU A 87 -9.64 -11.73 5.51
CA LEU A 87 -10.07 -12.33 4.25
C LEU A 87 -9.49 -11.59 3.03
N LYS A 88 -9.40 -10.25 3.09
CA LYS A 88 -8.76 -9.46 2.03
C LYS A 88 -7.25 -9.75 1.94
N ALA A 89 -6.56 -9.86 3.07
CA ALA A 89 -5.14 -10.20 3.09
C ALA A 89 -4.89 -11.60 2.47
N ILE A 90 -5.69 -12.59 2.83
CA ILE A 90 -5.64 -13.93 2.25
C ILE A 90 -5.95 -13.89 0.75
N LYS A 91 -7.01 -13.18 0.34
CA LYS A 91 -7.38 -13.02 -1.08
C LYS A 91 -6.30 -12.31 -1.90
N ALA A 92 -5.54 -11.42 -1.27
CA ALA A 92 -4.38 -10.78 -1.90
C ALA A 92 -3.17 -11.72 -2.04
N GLY A 93 -3.21 -12.90 -1.41
CA GLY A 93 -2.15 -13.91 -1.42
C GLY A 93 -1.07 -13.67 -0.37
N MET A 94 -1.36 -12.92 0.68
CA MET A 94 -0.44 -12.73 1.80
C MET A 94 -0.12 -14.07 2.46
N ASN A 95 1.17 -14.25 2.86
CA ASN A 95 1.56 -15.45 3.58
C ASN A 95 0.92 -15.43 4.99
N PRO A 96 0.12 -16.46 5.37
CA PRO A 96 -0.50 -16.52 6.69
C PRO A 96 0.48 -16.41 7.86
N LYS A 97 1.71 -16.90 7.68
CA LYS A 97 2.79 -16.76 8.68
C LYS A 97 3.29 -15.33 8.87
N LYS A 98 2.87 -14.40 8.01
CA LYS A 98 3.18 -12.97 8.08
C LYS A 98 1.92 -12.14 8.32
N ILE A 99 0.90 -12.71 8.92
CA ILE A 99 -0.33 -11.99 9.29
C ILE A 99 -0.40 -11.93 10.81
N VAL A 100 -0.55 -10.73 11.35
CA VAL A 100 -0.79 -10.47 12.76
C VAL A 100 -2.19 -9.90 12.94
N PHE A 101 -2.85 -10.24 14.03
CA PHE A 101 -4.16 -9.74 14.38
C PHE A 101 -4.04 -8.82 15.59
N SER A 102 -4.29 -7.53 15.41
CA SER A 102 -4.17 -6.50 16.46
C SER A 102 -5.52 -6.00 16.98
N GLY A 103 -6.60 -6.68 16.66
CA GLY A 103 -7.96 -6.29 17.01
C GLY A 103 -8.50 -6.98 18.27
N VAL A 104 -9.77 -6.67 18.58
CA VAL A 104 -10.49 -7.20 19.74
C VAL A 104 -11.20 -8.53 19.47
N GLY A 105 -11.31 -8.96 18.22
CA GLY A 105 -12.02 -10.19 17.80
C GLY A 105 -11.14 -11.45 17.74
N LYS A 106 -10.15 -11.53 18.60
CA LYS A 106 -9.27 -12.73 18.68
C LYS A 106 -9.97 -13.88 19.38
#